data_21f1541a09f85c7e15205a68427587ee
#
_entry.id   21f1541a09f85c7e15205a68427587ee
#
_cell.length_a   1.000
_cell.length_b   1.000
_cell.length_c   1.000
_cell.angle_alpha   90.00
_cell.angle_beta   90.00
_cell.angle_gamma   90.00
#
_symmetry.space_group_name_H-M   'P 1'
#
loop_
_entity.id
_entity.type
_entity.pdbx_description
1 polymer ?
#
loop_
_entity_poly.entity_id
_entity_poly.type
_entity_poly.pdbx_seq_one_letter_code
_entity_poly.pdbx_strand_id
1 'polypeptide(L)'
;MKYTILSLILIQFFASRAQAPKYSNEFLHLGVGAQAFAMGNAVAASSEDVTAGYWNPAGLTSATEWLQVSAMHSEYFAGIAKYDYVGVSHSLGKKGVLGFTFLRFGVDDIPNTTQLIDNDGRINYDNVTTFTAGDYAFMGSYAKSLAIPGLSLGGTVKVIHRRVGDFAKSWGFGLDAGVKYRLNSHWKFGLVARDATSTFNAWIFNLSQDMQQVFLSTGNEIPTNGLELSLPRFITGISYNHSIGNPDKGFNIAAELDIDATTDGMRNTLIKSNTFSLDPHMGVQLSFKELVKVRGGVSSIQQFKAIDGSSSWGVQPNLGLGVGIKGFNLDYAFTRLGAAEAGYYTHVFSLKFKLSQPKKK
;
A
#
# COMPACT_ATOMS: atom_id res chain seq x y z
N MET A 1 28.46 14.16 -31.73
CA MET A 1 28.11 12.72 -31.88
C MET A 1 27.78 12.00 -30.58
N LYS A 2 28.54 12.10 -29.46
CA LYS A 2 28.22 11.37 -28.22
C LYS A 2 26.90 11.81 -27.57
N TYR A 3 26.57 13.08 -27.61
CA TYR A 3 25.30 13.61 -26.99
C TYR A 3 24.07 13.37 -27.88
N THR A 4 24.25 13.28 -29.21
CA THR A 4 23.15 12.98 -30.15
C THR A 4 22.70 11.52 -30.04
N ILE A 5 23.60 10.59 -29.75
CA ILE A 5 23.27 9.17 -29.54
C ILE A 5 22.54 8.98 -28.20
N LEU A 6 22.95 9.70 -27.14
CA LEU A 6 22.30 9.67 -25.84
C LEU A 6 20.86 10.24 -25.89
N SER A 7 20.67 11.32 -26.68
CA SER A 7 19.32 11.91 -26.90
C SER A 7 18.42 10.99 -27.71
N LEU A 8 18.93 10.25 -28.69
CA LEU A 8 18.16 9.28 -29.48
C LEU A 8 17.78 8.05 -28.65
N ILE A 9 18.63 7.60 -27.73
CA ILE A 9 18.31 6.50 -26.80
C ILE A 9 17.22 6.94 -25.80
N LEU A 10 17.28 8.16 -25.29
CA LEU A 10 16.24 8.70 -24.41
C LEU A 10 14.88 8.84 -25.13
N ILE A 11 14.86 9.21 -26.41
CA ILE A 11 13.63 9.37 -27.19
C ILE A 11 12.99 8.01 -27.51
N GLN A 12 13.76 6.96 -27.70
CA GLN A 12 13.21 5.61 -27.93
C GLN A 12 12.52 5.02 -26.68
N PHE A 13 12.92 5.41 -25.47
CA PHE A 13 12.22 5.00 -24.23
C PHE A 13 10.80 5.58 -24.11
N PHE A 14 10.48 6.66 -24.79
CA PHE A 14 9.13 7.26 -24.80
C PHE A 14 8.18 6.74 -25.88
N ALA A 15 8.67 5.91 -26.81
CA ALA A 15 7.88 5.48 -27.97
C ALA A 15 7.19 4.10 -27.82
N SER A 16 7.49 3.33 -26.80
CA SER A 16 6.77 2.08 -26.51
C SER A 16 5.47 2.38 -25.76
N ARG A 17 4.41 2.67 -26.51
CA ARG A 17 3.03 2.65 -26.01
C ARG A 17 2.56 1.19 -25.89
N ALA A 18 3.17 0.41 -25.03
CA ALA A 18 2.50 -0.74 -24.46
C ALA A 18 1.44 -0.15 -23.52
N GLN A 19 0.16 -0.38 -23.76
CA GLN A 19 -0.86 -0.10 -22.76
C GLN A 19 -0.52 -0.97 -21.56
N ALA A 20 0.12 -0.36 -20.56
CA ALA A 20 0.31 -1.04 -19.29
C ALA A 20 -1.08 -1.34 -18.71
N PRO A 21 -1.34 -2.58 -18.28
CA PRO A 21 -2.60 -2.89 -17.64
C PRO A 21 -2.77 -1.95 -16.46
N LYS A 22 -3.85 -1.18 -16.46
CA LYS A 22 -4.24 -0.36 -15.31
C LYS A 22 -4.54 -1.29 -14.14
N TYR A 23 -4.22 -0.85 -12.92
CA TYR A 23 -4.58 -1.54 -11.68
C TYR A 23 -3.80 -2.84 -11.39
N SER A 24 -2.58 -2.97 -11.89
CA SER A 24 -1.68 -4.03 -11.44
C SER A 24 -1.22 -3.79 -10.00
N ASN A 25 -1.20 -4.84 -9.16
CA ASN A 25 -0.77 -4.81 -7.76
C ASN A 25 -1.53 -3.82 -6.85
N GLU A 26 -2.80 -3.55 -7.09
CA GLU A 26 -3.60 -2.61 -6.30
C GLU A 26 -3.66 -2.96 -4.79
N PHE A 27 -3.49 -4.23 -4.42
CA PHE A 27 -3.40 -4.62 -3.01
C PHE A 27 -2.22 -3.95 -2.27
N LEU A 28 -1.16 -3.57 -2.99
CA LEU A 28 -0.03 -2.78 -2.46
C LEU A 28 -0.36 -1.28 -2.31
N HIS A 29 -1.53 -0.83 -2.73
CA HIS A 29 -1.93 0.57 -2.63
C HIS A 29 -2.98 0.80 -1.53
N LEU A 30 -3.47 -0.24 -0.90
CA LEU A 30 -4.47 -0.14 0.18
C LEU A 30 -3.95 0.62 1.40
N GLY A 31 -2.66 0.45 1.73
CA GLY A 31 -2.04 1.03 2.90
C GLY A 31 -1.80 0.01 4.02
N VAL A 32 -0.98 0.34 5.01
CA VAL A 32 -0.69 -0.49 6.18
C VAL A 32 -0.67 0.32 7.47
N GLY A 33 -1.17 -0.29 8.55
CA GLY A 33 -1.22 0.30 9.88
C GLY A 33 -2.46 1.18 10.12
N ALA A 34 -3.23 0.86 11.15
CA ALA A 34 -4.45 1.60 11.48
C ALA A 34 -4.20 3.11 11.68
N GLN A 35 -3.01 3.49 12.16
CA GLN A 35 -2.61 4.90 12.24
C GLN A 35 -2.66 5.59 10.86
N ALA A 36 -2.11 4.98 9.82
CA ALA A 36 -2.07 5.56 8.48
C ALA A 36 -3.47 5.60 7.86
N PHE A 37 -4.26 4.53 7.99
CA PHE A 37 -5.65 4.53 7.55
C PHE A 37 -6.45 5.67 8.19
N ALA A 38 -6.32 5.88 9.50
CA ALA A 38 -7.00 6.95 10.21
C ALA A 38 -6.59 8.36 9.74
N MET A 39 -5.36 8.51 9.24
CA MET A 39 -4.81 9.73 8.65
C MET A 39 -5.15 9.87 7.14
N GLY A 40 -6.04 9.03 6.60
CA GLY A 40 -6.34 9.03 5.16
C GLY A 40 -5.16 8.61 4.29
N ASN A 41 -4.23 7.81 4.84
CA ASN A 41 -2.98 7.40 4.21
C ASN A 41 -1.97 8.55 3.96
N ALA A 42 -2.19 9.73 4.55
CA ALA A 42 -1.25 10.86 4.50
C ALA A 42 -0.17 10.65 5.57
N VAL A 43 0.92 9.96 5.22
CA VAL A 43 2.03 9.59 6.12
C VAL A 43 3.41 9.52 5.43
N ALA A 44 3.55 10.02 4.22
CA ALA A 44 4.81 9.94 3.47
C ALA A 44 5.96 10.71 4.13
N ALA A 45 5.63 11.80 4.85
CA ALA A 45 6.60 12.60 5.60
C ALA A 45 6.67 12.21 7.09
N SER A 46 5.57 11.74 7.71
CA SER A 46 5.49 11.46 9.15
C SER A 46 5.76 10.00 9.52
N SER A 47 5.74 9.06 8.59
CA SER A 47 6.07 7.66 8.88
C SER A 47 7.49 7.53 9.46
N GLU A 48 7.62 7.14 10.75
CA GLU A 48 8.87 7.14 11.53
C GLU A 48 9.07 5.86 12.35
N ASP A 49 8.36 4.82 12.02
CA ASP A 49 8.43 3.52 12.71
C ASP A 49 8.60 2.38 11.68
N VAL A 50 8.40 1.14 12.13
CA VAL A 50 8.54 -0.05 11.29
C VAL A 50 7.65 -0.03 10.04
N THR A 51 6.49 0.68 10.05
CA THR A 51 5.61 0.81 8.88
C THR A 51 6.21 1.67 7.78
N ALA A 52 7.27 2.45 8.10
CA ALA A 52 8.00 3.24 7.11
C ALA A 52 8.63 2.37 6.00
N GLY A 53 8.96 1.10 6.28
CA GLY A 53 9.43 0.17 5.25
C GLY A 53 8.46 0.01 4.08
N TYR A 54 7.17 0.23 4.32
CA TYR A 54 6.13 0.26 3.30
C TYR A 54 5.83 1.68 2.81
N TRP A 55 5.68 2.67 3.71
CA TRP A 55 5.21 4.02 3.36
C TRP A 55 6.30 4.88 2.72
N ASN A 56 7.41 5.04 3.40
CA ASN A 56 8.60 5.78 2.95
C ASN A 56 9.83 5.16 3.61
N PRO A 57 10.61 4.35 2.90
CA PRO A 57 11.72 3.62 3.52
C PRO A 57 12.74 4.53 4.21
N ALA A 58 12.91 5.79 3.78
CA ALA A 58 13.77 6.74 4.46
C ALA A 58 13.32 7.04 5.91
N GLY A 59 12.03 6.88 6.22
CA GLY A 59 11.47 7.06 7.56
C GLY A 59 11.95 6.03 8.58
N LEU A 60 12.43 4.86 8.15
CA LEU A 60 13.02 3.84 9.04
C LEU A 60 14.19 4.39 9.86
N THR A 61 14.90 5.42 9.39
CA THR A 61 16.00 6.05 10.15
C THR A 61 15.56 6.62 11.50
N SER A 62 14.26 6.87 11.67
CA SER A 62 13.66 7.32 12.94
C SER A 62 13.27 6.15 13.87
N ALA A 63 13.25 4.92 13.37
CA ALA A 63 13.02 3.69 14.14
C ALA A 63 14.33 3.28 14.85
N THR A 64 14.72 4.05 15.87
CA THR A 64 16.04 3.93 16.53
C THR A 64 16.11 2.82 17.58
N GLU A 65 14.98 2.27 18.00
CA GLU A 65 14.93 1.13 18.92
C GLU A 65 15.63 -0.09 18.31
N TRP A 66 16.23 -0.91 19.18
CA TRP A 66 16.93 -2.12 18.74
C TRP A 66 16.08 -3.00 17.80
N LEU A 67 14.81 -3.17 18.18
CA LEU A 67 13.85 -3.93 17.36
C LEU A 67 12.47 -3.29 17.49
N GLN A 68 11.77 -3.12 16.36
CA GLN A 68 10.34 -2.82 16.32
C GLN A 68 9.63 -3.91 15.55
N VAL A 69 8.46 -4.30 16.05
CA VAL A 69 7.57 -5.26 15.37
C VAL A 69 6.17 -4.64 15.29
N SER A 70 5.51 -4.77 14.16
CA SER A 70 4.12 -4.35 14.00
C SER A 70 3.34 -5.41 13.25
N ALA A 71 2.07 -5.56 13.62
CA ALA A 71 1.11 -6.40 12.91
C ALA A 71 -0.19 -5.63 12.69
N MET A 72 -0.87 -5.91 11.60
CA MET A 72 -2.19 -5.36 11.28
C MET A 72 -3.08 -6.45 10.71
N HIS A 73 -4.35 -6.40 11.07
CA HIS A 73 -5.42 -7.18 10.46
C HIS A 73 -6.57 -6.28 10.06
N SER A 74 -7.13 -6.53 8.90
CA SER A 74 -8.30 -5.81 8.38
C SER A 74 -9.15 -6.74 7.54
N GLU A 75 -10.46 -6.60 7.69
CA GLU A 75 -11.45 -7.31 6.88
C GLU A 75 -12.17 -6.34 5.95
N TYR A 76 -12.27 -6.71 4.69
CA TYR A 76 -12.93 -5.95 3.63
C TYR A 76 -14.16 -6.69 3.14
N PHE A 77 -15.15 -5.94 2.63
CA PHE A 77 -16.38 -6.50 2.03
C PHE A 77 -17.11 -7.45 2.98
N ALA A 78 -17.35 -7.00 4.22
CA ALA A 78 -18.01 -7.78 5.27
C ALA A 78 -17.29 -9.12 5.59
N GLY A 79 -15.95 -9.12 5.59
CA GLY A 79 -15.15 -10.28 5.96
C GLY A 79 -14.78 -11.22 4.79
N ILE A 80 -15.24 -10.91 3.56
CA ILE A 80 -14.93 -11.74 2.39
C ILE A 80 -13.43 -11.69 2.08
N ALA A 81 -12.81 -10.49 2.09
CA ALA A 81 -11.39 -10.35 1.85
C ALA A 81 -10.65 -9.97 3.13
N LYS A 82 -9.51 -10.61 3.36
CA LYS A 82 -8.63 -10.38 4.52
C LYS A 82 -7.36 -9.71 4.07
N TYR A 83 -6.90 -8.71 4.84
CA TYR A 83 -5.66 -8.01 4.59
C TYR A 83 -4.81 -7.97 5.85
N ASP A 84 -3.68 -8.65 5.78
CA ASP A 84 -2.74 -8.84 6.86
C ASP A 84 -1.40 -8.18 6.56
N TYR A 85 -0.81 -7.56 7.57
CA TYR A 85 0.52 -6.97 7.51
C TYR A 85 1.33 -7.40 8.72
N VAL A 86 2.60 -7.71 8.49
CA VAL A 86 3.62 -7.85 9.54
C VAL A 86 4.86 -7.09 9.12
N GLY A 87 5.38 -6.26 10.00
CA GLY A 87 6.62 -5.53 9.81
C GLY A 87 7.60 -5.74 10.96
N VAL A 88 8.88 -5.80 10.61
CA VAL A 88 9.99 -5.86 11.56
C VAL A 88 11.05 -4.86 11.14
N SER A 89 11.59 -4.07 12.07
CA SER A 89 12.75 -3.21 11.80
C SER A 89 13.80 -3.38 12.87
N HIS A 90 15.07 -3.36 12.46
CA HIS A 90 16.23 -3.52 13.32
C HIS A 90 17.23 -2.39 13.08
N SER A 91 17.56 -1.67 14.16
CA SER A 91 18.54 -0.59 14.12
C SER A 91 19.97 -1.13 14.17
N LEU A 92 20.76 -0.77 13.17
CA LEU A 92 22.20 -1.02 13.10
C LEU A 92 23.03 0.15 13.69
N GLY A 93 22.39 1.03 14.46
CA GLY A 93 22.97 2.25 14.99
C GLY A 93 23.36 3.22 13.87
N LYS A 94 24.59 3.72 13.87
CA LYS A 94 25.08 4.68 12.86
C LYS A 94 25.14 4.09 11.43
N LYS A 95 25.04 2.77 11.28
CA LYS A 95 25.08 2.11 9.96
C LYS A 95 23.73 2.16 9.25
N GLY A 96 22.65 2.54 9.91
CA GLY A 96 21.31 2.62 9.33
C GLY A 96 20.32 1.68 9.99
N VAL A 97 19.20 1.45 9.33
CA VAL A 97 18.11 0.58 9.81
C VAL A 97 17.70 -0.38 8.70
N LEU A 98 17.56 -1.64 9.05
CA LEU A 98 16.97 -2.67 8.18
C LEU A 98 15.49 -2.82 8.51
N GLY A 99 14.68 -3.06 7.49
CA GLY A 99 13.26 -3.36 7.60
C GLY A 99 12.88 -4.59 6.80
N PHE A 100 11.92 -5.34 7.30
CA PHE A 100 11.23 -6.39 6.58
C PHE A 100 9.73 -6.21 6.72
N THR A 101 9.00 -6.34 5.62
CA THR A 101 7.54 -6.24 5.57
C THR A 101 6.98 -7.43 4.83
N PHE A 102 5.95 -8.03 5.38
CA PHE A 102 5.12 -9.05 4.77
C PHE A 102 3.68 -8.57 4.67
N LEU A 103 3.06 -8.78 3.53
CA LEU A 103 1.66 -8.47 3.25
C LEU A 103 0.97 -9.69 2.66
N ARG A 104 -0.27 -9.91 3.08
CA ARG A 104 -1.21 -10.86 2.46
C ARG A 104 -2.53 -10.17 2.23
N PHE A 105 -3.04 -10.21 1.01
CA PHE A 105 -4.41 -9.90 0.69
C PHE A 105 -5.04 -11.14 0.07
N GLY A 106 -6.18 -11.60 0.57
CA GLY A 106 -6.73 -12.85 0.10
C GLY A 106 -8.23 -13.00 0.34
N VAL A 107 -8.83 -13.81 -0.51
CA VAL A 107 -10.21 -14.30 -0.39
C VAL A 107 -10.13 -15.82 -0.31
N ASP A 108 -10.63 -16.36 0.78
CA ASP A 108 -10.67 -17.80 1.03
C ASP A 108 -12.06 -18.35 0.65
N ASP A 109 -12.16 -19.67 0.48
CA ASP A 109 -13.42 -20.40 0.26
C ASP A 109 -14.24 -19.93 -0.96
N ILE A 110 -13.57 -19.54 -2.04
CA ILE A 110 -14.23 -19.16 -3.30
C ILE A 110 -14.82 -20.40 -3.95
N PRO A 111 -16.15 -20.46 -4.21
CA PRO A 111 -16.76 -21.62 -4.86
C PRO A 111 -16.21 -21.84 -6.28
N ASN A 112 -15.74 -23.05 -6.55
CA ASN A 112 -15.36 -23.49 -7.87
C ASN A 112 -16.54 -24.26 -8.50
N THR A 113 -17.17 -23.65 -9.48
CA THR A 113 -18.35 -24.19 -10.18
C THR A 113 -18.00 -24.72 -11.57
N THR A 114 -16.73 -24.88 -11.91
CA THR A 114 -16.32 -25.31 -13.25
C THR A 114 -16.78 -26.73 -13.60
N GLN A 115 -17.07 -27.57 -12.59
CA GLN A 115 -17.62 -28.91 -12.77
C GLN A 115 -19.07 -29.04 -12.26
N LEU A 116 -19.78 -27.93 -12.10
CA LEU A 116 -21.16 -27.91 -11.64
C LEU A 116 -22.11 -28.71 -12.57
N ILE A 117 -21.86 -28.66 -13.87
CA ILE A 117 -22.60 -29.42 -14.87
C ILE A 117 -21.81 -30.68 -15.18
N ASP A 118 -22.41 -31.85 -14.94
CA ASP A 118 -21.84 -33.14 -15.26
C ASP A 118 -21.86 -33.46 -16.78
N ASN A 119 -21.25 -34.57 -17.16
CA ASN A 119 -21.17 -35.00 -18.56
C ASN A 119 -22.54 -35.31 -19.20
N ASP A 120 -23.58 -35.51 -18.38
CA ASP A 120 -24.95 -35.74 -18.80
C ASP A 120 -25.76 -34.45 -18.93
N GLY A 121 -25.14 -33.29 -18.65
CA GLY A 121 -25.77 -31.97 -18.68
C GLY A 121 -26.63 -31.66 -17.46
N ARG A 122 -26.48 -32.41 -16.36
CA ARG A 122 -27.22 -32.22 -15.10
C ARG A 122 -26.40 -31.36 -14.13
N ILE A 123 -27.12 -30.53 -13.36
CA ILE A 123 -26.52 -29.75 -12.27
C ILE A 123 -26.22 -30.70 -11.09
N ASN A 124 -24.93 -30.82 -10.72
CA ASN A 124 -24.48 -31.59 -9.58
C ASN A 124 -23.71 -30.69 -8.60
N TYR A 125 -24.34 -30.33 -7.50
CA TYR A 125 -23.74 -29.47 -6.46
C TYR A 125 -22.64 -30.16 -5.68
N ASP A 126 -22.57 -31.51 -5.65
CA ASP A 126 -21.50 -32.25 -4.99
C ASP A 126 -20.12 -32.04 -5.66
N ASN A 127 -20.13 -31.57 -6.91
CA ASN A 127 -18.92 -31.23 -7.65
C ASN A 127 -18.37 -29.83 -7.32
N VAL A 128 -19.09 -29.03 -6.51
CA VAL A 128 -18.61 -27.71 -6.10
C VAL A 128 -17.51 -27.86 -5.05
N THR A 129 -16.31 -27.46 -5.44
CA THR A 129 -15.15 -27.36 -4.54
C THR A 129 -14.88 -25.90 -4.19
N THR A 130 -13.92 -25.63 -3.31
CA THR A 130 -13.48 -24.26 -3.01
C THR A 130 -12.02 -24.07 -3.32
N PHE A 131 -11.64 -22.81 -3.59
CA PHE A 131 -10.24 -22.40 -3.75
C PHE A 131 -9.99 -21.05 -3.08
N THR A 132 -8.72 -20.72 -2.88
CA THR A 132 -8.26 -19.43 -2.33
C THR A 132 -7.60 -18.61 -3.44
N ALA A 133 -7.91 -17.33 -3.49
CA ALA A 133 -7.15 -16.33 -4.23
C ALA A 133 -6.34 -15.49 -3.24
N GLY A 134 -5.04 -15.36 -3.47
CA GLY A 134 -4.17 -14.63 -2.55
C GLY A 134 -3.01 -13.92 -3.23
N ASP A 135 -2.80 -12.68 -2.81
CA ASP A 135 -1.69 -11.83 -3.21
C ASP A 135 -0.76 -11.64 -2.00
N TYR A 136 0.51 -11.88 -2.19
CA TYR A 136 1.54 -11.83 -1.15
C TYR A 136 2.66 -10.89 -1.59
N ALA A 137 3.18 -10.08 -0.67
CA ALA A 137 4.37 -9.28 -0.91
C ALA A 137 5.36 -9.42 0.24
N PHE A 138 6.62 -9.60 -0.13
CA PHE A 138 7.78 -9.62 0.75
C PHE A 138 8.68 -8.44 0.39
N MET A 139 8.94 -7.56 1.36
CA MET A 139 9.68 -6.33 1.11
C MET A 139 10.85 -6.23 2.08
N GLY A 140 12.05 -6.11 1.52
CA GLY A 140 13.28 -5.85 2.27
C GLY A 140 13.69 -4.39 2.11
N SER A 141 13.83 -3.65 3.22
CA SER A 141 14.10 -2.22 3.22
C SER A 141 15.41 -1.90 3.94
N TYR A 142 16.10 -0.87 3.45
CA TYR A 142 17.26 -0.30 4.12
C TYR A 142 17.20 1.22 4.09
N ALA A 143 17.54 1.86 5.19
CA ALA A 143 17.57 3.31 5.30
C ALA A 143 18.79 3.81 6.06
N LYS A 144 19.26 5.01 5.68
CA LYS A 144 20.40 5.66 6.31
C LYS A 144 20.23 7.18 6.32
N SER A 145 20.57 7.80 7.47
CA SER A 145 20.72 9.25 7.56
C SER A 145 22.01 9.68 6.88
N LEU A 146 21.93 10.75 6.12
CA LEU A 146 23.08 11.32 5.39
C LEU A 146 23.88 12.32 6.28
N ALA A 147 25.00 12.78 5.76
CA ALA A 147 25.81 13.80 6.40
C ALA A 147 25.10 15.17 6.48
N ILE A 148 24.13 15.42 5.62
CA ILE A 148 23.27 16.62 5.66
C ILE A 148 22.27 16.45 6.80
N PRO A 149 22.27 17.37 7.81
CA PRO A 149 21.37 17.29 8.95
C PRO A 149 19.90 17.21 8.50
N GLY A 150 19.17 16.26 9.08
CA GLY A 150 17.75 16.05 8.78
C GLY A 150 17.45 15.28 7.51
N LEU A 151 18.41 15.00 6.62
CA LEU A 151 18.21 14.27 5.39
C LEU A 151 18.46 12.77 5.56
N SER A 152 17.52 11.96 5.13
CA SER A 152 17.58 10.50 5.11
C SER A 152 17.19 9.95 3.75
N LEU A 153 17.80 8.84 3.37
CA LEU A 153 17.46 8.06 2.18
C LEU A 153 17.12 6.64 2.58
N GLY A 154 16.25 6.02 1.79
CA GLY A 154 15.91 4.60 1.96
C GLY A 154 15.50 3.96 0.64
N GLY A 155 15.63 2.66 0.58
CA GLY A 155 15.18 1.85 -0.55
C GLY A 155 14.55 0.56 -0.08
N THR A 156 13.65 0.02 -0.90
CA THR A 156 12.95 -1.24 -0.66
C THR A 156 12.98 -2.10 -1.92
N VAL A 157 13.33 -3.36 -1.76
CA VAL A 157 13.18 -4.41 -2.79
C VAL A 157 11.89 -5.17 -2.49
N LYS A 158 11.06 -5.38 -3.51
CA LYS A 158 9.78 -6.11 -3.41
C LYS A 158 9.84 -7.39 -4.20
N VAL A 159 9.37 -8.48 -3.58
CA VAL A 159 9.05 -9.74 -4.24
C VAL A 159 7.56 -9.98 -4.04
N ILE A 160 6.84 -10.18 -5.14
CA ILE A 160 5.39 -10.35 -5.15
C ILE A 160 5.08 -11.75 -5.63
N HIS A 161 4.18 -12.44 -4.94
CA HIS A 161 3.64 -13.71 -5.36
C HIS A 161 2.11 -13.64 -5.33
N ARG A 162 1.49 -13.97 -6.48
CA ARG A 162 0.03 -13.98 -6.58
C ARG A 162 -0.43 -15.36 -7.02
N ARG A 163 -1.54 -15.83 -6.44
CA ARG A 163 -2.10 -17.14 -6.74
C ARG A 163 -3.63 -17.08 -6.80
N VAL A 164 -4.20 -17.74 -7.79
CA VAL A 164 -5.65 -17.94 -7.93
C VAL A 164 -5.88 -19.45 -7.99
N GLY A 165 -6.15 -20.07 -6.86
CA GLY A 165 -6.28 -21.53 -6.75
C GLY A 165 -5.07 -22.23 -7.37
N ASP A 166 -5.37 -23.26 -8.17
CA ASP A 166 -4.37 -23.95 -8.99
C ASP A 166 -4.37 -23.46 -10.44
N PHE A 167 -5.23 -22.48 -10.75
CA PHE A 167 -5.50 -21.99 -12.11
C PHE A 167 -4.42 -21.05 -12.62
N ALA A 168 -3.91 -20.18 -11.74
CA ALA A 168 -2.91 -19.18 -12.12
C ALA A 168 -2.01 -18.82 -10.94
N LYS A 169 -0.76 -18.50 -11.26
CA LYS A 169 0.21 -17.94 -10.32
C LYS A 169 1.08 -16.91 -11.03
N SER A 170 1.58 -15.95 -10.26
CA SER A 170 2.58 -15.02 -10.76
C SER A 170 3.68 -14.77 -9.75
N TRP A 171 4.84 -14.36 -10.27
CA TRP A 171 5.93 -13.78 -9.51
C TRP A 171 6.27 -12.42 -10.08
N GLY A 172 6.52 -11.47 -9.18
CA GLY A 172 6.84 -10.10 -9.52
C GLY A 172 7.99 -9.55 -8.72
N PHE A 173 8.64 -8.52 -9.27
CA PHE A 173 9.74 -7.79 -8.63
C PHE A 173 9.59 -6.31 -8.87
N GLY A 174 9.97 -5.52 -7.86
CA GLY A 174 9.95 -4.08 -7.95
C GLY A 174 10.87 -3.42 -6.92
N LEU A 175 11.13 -2.14 -7.14
CA LEU A 175 11.93 -1.31 -6.25
C LEU A 175 11.19 -0.05 -5.87
N ASP A 176 11.30 0.34 -4.59
CA ASP A 176 10.86 1.65 -4.11
C ASP A 176 12.07 2.44 -3.60
N ALA A 177 12.01 3.75 -3.72
CA ALA A 177 12.99 4.67 -3.17
C ALA A 177 12.28 5.76 -2.37
N GLY A 178 12.90 6.19 -1.28
CA GLY A 178 12.35 7.22 -0.41
C GLY A 178 13.40 8.23 0.02
N VAL A 179 12.95 9.47 0.15
CA VAL A 179 13.70 10.58 0.73
C VAL A 179 12.86 11.19 1.83
N LYS A 180 13.49 11.53 2.94
CA LYS A 180 12.88 12.27 4.04
C LYS A 180 13.78 13.40 4.47
N TYR A 181 13.22 14.58 4.64
CA TYR A 181 13.92 15.76 5.12
C TYR A 181 13.18 16.38 6.30
N ARG A 182 13.85 16.40 7.45
CA ARG A 182 13.39 17.10 8.65
C ARG A 182 14.03 18.48 8.68
N LEU A 183 13.27 19.50 8.31
CA LEU A 183 13.74 20.88 8.28
C LEU A 183 14.01 21.40 9.71
N ASN A 184 13.08 21.14 10.63
CA ASN A 184 13.16 21.54 12.04
C ASN A 184 12.25 20.63 12.91
N SER A 185 11.95 21.05 14.14
CA SER A 185 11.05 20.32 15.05
C SER A 185 9.60 20.26 14.58
N HIS A 186 9.19 21.17 13.69
CA HIS A 186 7.81 21.31 13.23
C HIS A 186 7.59 20.71 11.85
N TRP A 187 8.50 20.94 10.90
CA TRP A 187 8.29 20.64 9.49
C TRP A 187 9.10 19.44 9.02
N LYS A 188 8.43 18.52 8.35
CA LYS A 188 9.02 17.35 7.68
C LYS A 188 8.50 17.25 6.25
N PHE A 189 9.35 16.80 5.36
CA PHE A 189 9.04 16.56 3.96
C PHE A 189 9.38 15.12 3.61
N GLY A 190 8.53 14.50 2.82
CA GLY A 190 8.71 13.15 2.29
C GLY A 190 8.56 13.12 0.79
N LEU A 191 9.38 12.33 0.12
CA LEU A 191 9.22 11.98 -1.29
C LEU A 191 9.44 10.49 -1.43
N VAL A 192 8.53 9.82 -2.11
CA VAL A 192 8.60 8.37 -2.38
C VAL A 192 8.39 8.14 -3.86
N ALA A 193 9.26 7.36 -4.46
CA ALA A 193 9.05 6.76 -5.76
C ALA A 193 8.71 5.28 -5.54
N ARG A 194 7.44 4.93 -5.63
CA ARG A 194 6.98 3.54 -5.64
C ARG A 194 7.08 2.98 -7.03
N ASP A 195 7.40 1.70 -7.12
CA ASP A 195 7.59 1.02 -8.40
C ASP A 195 8.57 1.78 -9.32
N ALA A 196 9.65 2.33 -8.73
CA ALA A 196 10.59 3.26 -9.38
C ALA A 196 11.19 2.71 -10.68
N THR A 197 11.32 1.39 -10.79
CA THR A 197 11.81 0.68 -11.98
C THR A 197 10.70 0.02 -12.79
N SER A 198 9.44 0.36 -12.51
CA SER A 198 8.25 -0.43 -12.78
C SER A 198 8.30 -1.80 -12.08
N THR A 199 7.18 -2.22 -11.52
CA THR A 199 7.06 -3.57 -10.95
C THR A 199 6.37 -4.46 -11.95
N PHE A 200 6.98 -5.59 -12.27
CA PHE A 200 6.41 -6.55 -13.19
C PHE A 200 5.93 -7.80 -12.46
N ASN A 201 4.87 -8.42 -12.99
CA ASN A 201 4.38 -9.73 -12.58
C ASN A 201 4.30 -10.63 -13.82
N ALA A 202 4.99 -11.76 -13.78
CA ALA A 202 4.92 -12.78 -14.81
C ALA A 202 3.86 -13.81 -14.42
N TRP A 203 2.74 -13.85 -15.16
CA TRP A 203 1.65 -14.79 -14.97
C TRP A 203 1.87 -16.08 -15.72
N ILE A 204 1.60 -17.19 -15.04
CA ILE A 204 1.56 -18.55 -15.58
C ILE A 204 0.18 -19.11 -15.30
N PHE A 205 -0.54 -19.49 -16.36
CA PHE A 205 -1.83 -20.14 -16.28
C PHE A 205 -1.68 -21.66 -16.43
N ASN A 206 -2.33 -22.39 -15.54
CA ASN A 206 -2.26 -23.86 -15.45
C ASN A 206 -3.69 -24.43 -15.49
N LEU A 207 -4.32 -24.33 -16.66
CA LEU A 207 -5.69 -24.81 -16.86
C LEU A 207 -5.66 -26.27 -17.33
N SER A 208 -6.44 -27.14 -16.65
CA SER A 208 -6.67 -28.51 -17.12
C SER A 208 -7.40 -28.52 -18.46
N GLN A 209 -7.36 -29.63 -19.17
CA GLN A 209 -8.08 -29.77 -20.45
C GLN A 209 -9.59 -29.55 -20.28
N ASP A 210 -10.17 -30.07 -19.20
CA ASP A 210 -11.59 -29.91 -18.90
C ASP A 210 -11.94 -28.43 -18.69
N MET A 211 -11.12 -27.69 -17.97
CA MET A 211 -11.30 -26.25 -17.80
C MET A 211 -11.17 -25.47 -19.10
N GLN A 212 -10.21 -25.82 -19.95
CA GLN A 212 -10.08 -25.20 -21.28
C GLN A 212 -11.35 -25.43 -22.12
N GLN A 213 -11.94 -26.62 -22.05
CA GLN A 213 -13.21 -26.92 -22.72
C GLN A 213 -14.36 -26.07 -22.17
N VAL A 214 -14.44 -25.89 -20.84
CA VAL A 214 -15.44 -25.01 -20.22
C VAL A 214 -15.29 -23.57 -20.72
N PHE A 215 -14.07 -23.03 -20.80
CA PHE A 215 -13.82 -21.69 -21.36
C PHE A 215 -14.32 -21.59 -22.80
N LEU A 216 -13.97 -22.55 -23.65
CA LEU A 216 -14.38 -22.56 -25.06
C LEU A 216 -15.91 -22.71 -25.22
N SER A 217 -16.55 -23.59 -24.44
CA SER A 217 -18.00 -23.82 -24.50
C SER A 217 -18.81 -22.62 -24.02
N THR A 218 -18.24 -21.79 -23.14
CA THR A 218 -18.88 -20.56 -22.66
C THR A 218 -18.50 -19.31 -23.47
N GLY A 219 -17.79 -19.49 -24.59
CA GLY A 219 -17.36 -18.38 -25.46
C GLY A 219 -16.28 -17.48 -24.86
N ASN A 220 -15.56 -17.94 -23.85
CA ASN A 220 -14.44 -17.22 -23.25
C ASN A 220 -13.12 -17.59 -23.92
N GLU A 221 -12.20 -16.63 -23.98
CA GLU A 221 -10.83 -16.89 -24.42
C GLU A 221 -10.04 -17.61 -23.35
N ILE A 222 -9.18 -18.56 -23.75
CA ILE A 222 -8.26 -19.22 -22.82
C ILE A 222 -7.16 -18.23 -22.45
N PRO A 223 -6.97 -17.91 -21.14
CA PRO A 223 -5.91 -17.02 -20.71
C PRO A 223 -4.53 -17.56 -21.08
N THR A 224 -3.69 -16.70 -21.62
CA THR A 224 -2.30 -17.04 -21.95
C THR A 224 -1.32 -16.40 -20.96
N ASN A 225 -0.14 -17.02 -20.82
CA ASN A 225 0.93 -16.45 -20.00
C ASN A 225 1.26 -15.04 -20.46
N GLY A 226 1.42 -14.14 -19.50
CA GLY A 226 1.58 -12.73 -19.78
C GLY A 226 2.38 -11.98 -18.72
N LEU A 227 2.77 -10.75 -19.07
CA LEU A 227 3.49 -9.84 -18.20
C LEU A 227 2.59 -8.65 -17.86
N GLU A 228 2.34 -8.44 -16.59
CA GLU A 228 1.74 -7.21 -16.05
C GLU A 228 2.82 -6.24 -15.57
N LEU A 229 2.59 -4.96 -15.75
CA LEU A 229 3.47 -3.89 -15.29
C LEU A 229 2.70 -2.88 -14.43
N SER A 230 3.25 -2.56 -13.26
CA SER A 230 2.86 -1.38 -12.47
C SER A 230 3.84 -0.26 -12.78
N LEU A 231 3.34 0.87 -13.26
CA LEU A 231 4.17 2.02 -13.60
C LEU A 231 4.55 2.81 -12.34
N PRO A 232 5.64 3.62 -12.41
CA PRO A 232 6.09 4.43 -11.29
C PRO A 232 5.02 5.36 -10.75
N ARG A 233 5.02 5.51 -9.43
CA ARG A 233 4.12 6.35 -8.66
C ARG A 233 4.93 7.21 -7.70
N PHE A 234 4.64 8.51 -7.65
CA PHE A 234 5.38 9.47 -6.84
C PHE A 234 4.47 10.05 -5.76
N ILE A 235 4.87 9.91 -4.50
CA ILE A 235 4.13 10.45 -3.37
C ILE A 235 4.99 11.53 -2.72
N THR A 236 4.43 12.74 -2.64
CA THR A 236 5.08 13.88 -1.99
C THR A 236 4.27 14.28 -0.77
N GLY A 237 4.90 14.33 0.40
CA GLY A 237 4.25 14.65 1.66
C GLY A 237 4.88 15.84 2.37
N ILE A 238 4.03 16.61 3.05
CA ILE A 238 4.43 17.69 3.96
C ILE A 238 3.71 17.47 5.29
N SER A 239 4.48 17.34 6.37
CA SER A 239 3.96 17.16 7.72
C SER A 239 4.35 18.32 8.62
N TYR A 240 3.38 18.81 9.39
CA TYR A 240 3.56 19.81 10.42
C TYR A 240 3.21 19.24 11.79
N ASN A 241 4.05 19.50 12.77
CA ASN A 241 3.89 19.03 14.14
C ASN A 241 4.05 20.21 15.12
N HIS A 242 3.13 20.34 16.07
CA HIS A 242 3.15 21.40 17.08
C HIS A 242 2.77 20.85 18.44
N SER A 243 3.67 21.05 19.43
CA SER A 243 3.44 20.67 20.81
C SER A 243 2.93 21.86 21.63
N ILE A 244 1.82 21.69 22.34
CA ILE A 244 1.23 22.67 23.23
C ILE A 244 1.61 22.29 24.66
N GLY A 245 2.46 23.12 25.26
CA GLY A 245 3.03 22.86 26.57
C GLY A 245 4.26 21.94 26.50
N ASN A 246 4.51 21.17 27.56
CA ASN A 246 5.62 20.22 27.60
C ASN A 246 5.31 19.04 26.65
N PRO A 247 6.19 18.69 25.68
CA PRO A 247 5.94 17.61 24.71
C PRO A 247 5.57 16.27 25.36
N ASP A 248 6.14 15.94 26.52
CA ASP A 248 5.89 14.67 27.22
C ASP A 248 4.63 14.68 28.10
N LYS A 249 4.09 15.86 28.40
CA LYS A 249 2.97 16.04 29.36
C LYS A 249 1.77 16.81 28.80
N GLY A 250 1.90 17.37 27.62
CA GLY A 250 0.91 18.21 26.98
C GLY A 250 0.18 17.56 25.81
N PHE A 251 -0.40 18.40 25.00
CA PHE A 251 -1.01 18.03 23.73
C PHE A 251 -0.01 18.20 22.58
N ASN A 252 -0.12 17.34 21.60
CA ASN A 252 0.60 17.46 20.35
C ASN A 252 -0.40 17.36 19.19
N ILE A 253 -0.29 18.28 18.24
CA ILE A 253 -1.08 18.29 17.00
C ILE A 253 -0.13 18.02 15.86
N ALA A 254 -0.46 17.02 15.04
CA ALA A 254 0.23 16.73 13.78
C ALA A 254 -0.76 16.79 12.63
N ALA A 255 -0.36 17.41 11.54
CA ALA A 255 -1.13 17.44 10.29
C ALA A 255 -0.23 17.07 9.14
N GLU A 256 -0.75 16.36 8.15
CA GLU A 256 -0.02 15.96 6.96
C GLU A 256 -0.89 16.08 5.72
N LEU A 257 -0.28 16.51 4.63
CA LEU A 257 -0.84 16.54 3.29
C LEU A 257 0.10 15.78 2.37
N ASP A 258 -0.41 14.75 1.73
CA ASP A 258 0.30 14.00 0.69
C ASP A 258 -0.39 14.20 -0.65
N ILE A 259 0.40 14.23 -1.71
CA ILE A 259 -0.08 14.20 -3.10
C ILE A 259 0.51 12.95 -3.74
N ASP A 260 -0.37 12.09 -4.20
CA ASP A 260 -0.04 10.85 -4.87
C ASP A 260 -0.22 11.01 -6.37
N ALA A 261 0.88 10.97 -7.10
CA ALA A 261 0.94 11.12 -8.55
C ALA A 261 1.19 9.77 -9.22
N THR A 262 0.18 9.25 -9.91
CA THR A 262 0.29 8.03 -10.73
C THR A 262 0.61 8.37 -12.18
N THR A 263 1.37 7.53 -12.87
CA THR A 263 1.84 7.77 -14.25
C THR A 263 1.22 6.80 -15.27
N ASP A 264 0.20 6.05 -14.87
CA ASP A 264 -0.49 5.03 -15.67
C ASP A 264 -1.73 5.56 -16.41
N GLY A 265 -1.84 6.88 -16.53
CA GLY A 265 -2.89 7.57 -17.26
C GLY A 265 -4.06 8.03 -16.37
N MET A 266 -5.24 8.17 -16.99
CA MET A 266 -6.41 8.74 -16.34
C MET A 266 -6.98 7.79 -15.30
N ARG A 267 -6.92 8.17 -14.01
CA ARG A 267 -7.63 7.54 -12.89
C ARG A 267 -8.80 8.41 -12.43
N ASN A 268 -9.74 7.86 -11.68
CA ASN A 268 -10.83 8.63 -11.10
C ASN A 268 -10.37 9.30 -9.80
N THR A 269 -9.62 10.39 -9.93
CA THR A 269 -9.06 11.20 -8.85
C THR A 269 -9.44 12.66 -9.02
N LEU A 270 -9.07 13.51 -8.08
CA LEU A 270 -9.39 14.95 -8.10
C LEU A 270 -8.83 15.64 -9.36
N ILE A 271 -7.58 15.36 -9.71
CA ILE A 271 -6.94 15.89 -10.91
C ILE A 271 -6.53 14.70 -11.78
N LYS A 272 -6.99 14.70 -13.03
CA LYS A 272 -6.77 13.61 -13.97
C LYS A 272 -6.42 14.11 -15.36
N SER A 273 -5.44 13.45 -15.98
CA SER A 273 -5.03 13.65 -17.36
C SER A 273 -4.76 12.32 -18.06
N ASN A 274 -4.50 12.35 -19.35
CA ASN A 274 -4.14 11.13 -20.10
C ASN A 274 -2.78 10.56 -19.71
N THR A 275 -1.92 11.35 -19.05
CA THR A 275 -0.54 10.97 -18.73
C THR A 275 -0.35 10.69 -17.24
N PHE A 276 -1.04 11.45 -16.37
CA PHE A 276 -0.91 11.33 -14.92
C PHE A 276 -2.22 11.65 -14.22
N SER A 277 -2.36 11.17 -12.99
CA SER A 277 -3.46 11.51 -12.10
C SER A 277 -2.92 11.86 -10.73
N LEU A 278 -3.55 12.84 -10.04
CA LEU A 278 -3.15 13.27 -8.69
C LEU A 278 -4.29 13.01 -7.71
N ASP A 279 -3.97 12.29 -6.64
CA ASP A 279 -4.88 12.00 -5.54
C ASP A 279 -4.35 12.62 -4.25
N PRO A 280 -4.98 13.68 -3.71
CA PRO A 280 -4.57 14.29 -2.46
C PRO A 280 -5.11 13.49 -1.26
N HIS A 281 -4.27 13.33 -0.24
CA HIS A 281 -4.55 12.72 1.05
C HIS A 281 -4.27 13.71 2.16
N MET A 282 -5.14 13.80 3.15
CA MET A 282 -4.95 14.69 4.29
C MET A 282 -5.29 13.98 5.58
N GLY A 283 -4.47 14.22 6.61
CA GLY A 283 -4.70 13.68 7.94
C GLY A 283 -4.30 14.64 9.06
N VAL A 284 -5.01 14.53 10.18
CA VAL A 284 -4.73 15.26 11.40
C VAL A 284 -4.73 14.29 12.59
N GLN A 285 -3.75 14.42 13.45
CA GLN A 285 -3.65 13.68 14.71
C GLN A 285 -3.57 14.66 15.88
N LEU A 286 -4.39 14.42 16.91
CA LEU A 286 -4.26 15.01 18.22
C LEU A 286 -3.80 13.93 19.19
N SER A 287 -2.69 14.14 19.88
CA SER A 287 -2.20 13.24 20.92
C SER A 287 -2.10 13.94 22.29
N PHE A 288 -2.38 13.19 23.34
CA PHE A 288 -2.25 13.62 24.72
C PHE A 288 -1.24 12.72 25.42
N LYS A 289 -0.14 13.32 25.90
CA LYS A 289 0.98 12.64 26.60
C LYS A 289 1.54 11.43 25.83
N GLU A 290 1.44 11.42 24.51
CA GLU A 290 1.74 10.26 23.66
C GLU A 290 0.96 8.96 24.06
N LEU A 291 0.08 9.05 25.06
CA LEU A 291 -0.70 7.94 25.61
C LEU A 291 -1.95 7.68 24.78
N VAL A 292 -2.71 8.74 24.47
CA VAL A 292 -3.96 8.65 23.71
C VAL A 292 -3.82 9.50 22.45
N LYS A 293 -4.26 8.95 21.32
CA LYS A 293 -4.21 9.58 20.01
C LYS A 293 -5.57 9.49 19.35
N VAL A 294 -6.05 10.62 18.85
CA VAL A 294 -7.27 10.71 18.04
C VAL A 294 -6.85 11.20 16.66
N ARG A 295 -7.37 10.57 15.62
CA ARG A 295 -6.99 10.85 14.24
C ARG A 295 -8.21 10.98 13.37
N GLY A 296 -8.10 11.88 12.37
CA GLY A 296 -9.06 12.00 11.30
C GLY A 296 -8.34 12.29 10.00
N GLY A 297 -8.86 11.76 8.91
CA GLY A 297 -8.26 11.96 7.61
C GLY A 297 -9.27 11.84 6.47
N VAL A 298 -8.86 12.32 5.30
CA VAL A 298 -9.63 12.27 4.06
C VAL A 298 -8.72 11.77 2.95
N SER A 299 -9.24 10.86 2.15
CA SER A 299 -8.58 10.29 0.99
C SER A 299 -9.57 10.00 -0.14
N SER A 300 -9.07 9.57 -1.29
CA SER A 300 -9.87 9.08 -2.41
C SER A 300 -10.98 10.04 -2.80
N ILE A 301 -10.63 11.26 -3.21
CA ILE A 301 -11.60 12.25 -3.72
C ILE A 301 -11.94 11.88 -5.16
N GLN A 302 -13.16 11.36 -5.38
CA GLN A 302 -13.57 10.77 -6.65
C GLN A 302 -14.89 11.35 -7.15
N GLN A 303 -15.05 11.39 -8.47
CA GLN A 303 -16.29 11.80 -9.12
C GLN A 303 -17.10 10.58 -9.56
N PHE A 304 -18.35 10.50 -9.15
CA PHE A 304 -19.29 9.46 -9.52
C PHE A 304 -20.30 10.02 -10.52
N LYS A 305 -20.59 9.21 -11.55
CA LYS A 305 -21.68 9.48 -12.50
C LYS A 305 -22.84 8.57 -12.12
N ALA A 306 -23.99 9.18 -11.84
CA ALA A 306 -25.24 8.46 -11.66
C ALA A 306 -25.83 8.00 -13.00
N ILE A 307 -26.81 7.07 -12.94
CA ILE A 307 -27.47 6.52 -14.12
C ILE A 307 -28.22 7.62 -14.93
N ASP A 308 -28.69 8.65 -14.24
CA ASP A 308 -29.36 9.84 -14.86
C ASP A 308 -28.40 10.81 -15.54
N GLY A 309 -27.08 10.52 -15.51
CA GLY A 309 -26.03 11.38 -16.07
C GLY A 309 -25.53 12.49 -15.13
N SER A 310 -26.14 12.65 -13.96
CA SER A 310 -25.65 13.59 -12.94
C SER A 310 -24.28 13.15 -12.40
N SER A 311 -23.50 14.13 -11.92
CA SER A 311 -22.19 13.84 -11.32
C SER A 311 -22.15 14.32 -9.87
N SER A 312 -21.72 13.49 -8.97
CA SER A 312 -21.49 13.80 -7.56
C SER A 312 -20.03 13.58 -7.16
N TRP A 313 -19.55 14.34 -6.19
CA TRP A 313 -18.24 14.12 -5.60
C TRP A 313 -18.39 13.29 -4.33
N GLY A 314 -17.60 12.24 -4.21
CA GLY A 314 -17.46 11.48 -2.99
C GLY A 314 -16.05 11.58 -2.45
N VAL A 315 -15.96 11.49 -1.13
CA VAL A 315 -14.69 11.45 -0.39
C VAL A 315 -14.71 10.27 0.57
N GLN A 316 -13.54 9.73 0.87
CA GLN A 316 -13.39 8.68 1.88
C GLN A 316 -12.97 9.31 3.20
N PRO A 317 -13.89 9.46 4.17
CA PRO A 317 -13.54 9.88 5.53
C PRO A 317 -12.93 8.73 6.31
N ASN A 318 -11.96 9.04 7.15
CA ASN A 318 -11.25 8.09 7.98
C ASN A 318 -11.16 8.63 9.40
N LEU A 319 -11.37 7.76 10.39
CA LEU A 319 -11.25 8.10 11.82
C LEU A 319 -10.45 7.04 12.54
N GLY A 320 -9.78 7.39 13.61
CA GLY A 320 -9.07 6.40 14.40
C GLY A 320 -8.65 6.85 15.78
N LEU A 321 -8.38 5.85 16.59
CA LEU A 321 -7.91 5.98 17.96
C LEU A 321 -6.62 5.19 18.14
N GLY A 322 -5.75 5.68 19.02
CA GLY A 322 -4.54 4.97 19.39
C GLY A 322 -4.24 5.10 20.87
N VAL A 323 -3.71 4.03 21.46
CA VAL A 323 -3.24 4.02 22.85
C VAL A 323 -1.80 3.49 22.85
N GLY A 324 -0.89 4.23 23.50
CA GLY A 324 0.52 3.88 23.61
C GLY A 324 0.96 3.76 25.08
N ILE A 325 1.50 2.61 25.47
CA ILE A 325 1.99 2.37 26.84
C ILE A 325 3.34 1.66 26.77
N LYS A 326 4.40 2.29 27.29
CA LYS A 326 5.72 1.65 27.51
C LYS A 326 6.26 0.83 26.34
N GLY A 327 6.21 1.39 25.13
CA GLY A 327 6.71 0.72 23.93
C GLY A 327 5.71 -0.20 23.23
N PHE A 328 4.50 -0.34 23.77
CA PHE A 328 3.36 -0.98 23.15
C PHE A 328 2.39 0.07 22.59
N ASN A 329 1.93 -0.07 21.37
CA ASN A 329 0.86 0.75 20.80
C ASN A 329 -0.22 -0.16 20.20
N LEU A 330 -1.46 0.19 20.52
CA LEU A 330 -2.66 -0.37 19.90
C LEU A 330 -3.35 0.76 19.14
N ASP A 331 -3.53 0.59 17.85
CA ASP A 331 -4.22 1.54 17.00
C ASP A 331 -5.44 0.87 16.34
N TYR A 332 -6.51 1.61 16.24
CA TYR A 332 -7.75 1.26 15.56
C TYR A 332 -8.10 2.33 14.56
N ALA A 333 -8.53 1.92 13.36
CA ALA A 333 -9.12 2.82 12.39
C ALA A 333 -10.47 2.29 11.89
N PHE A 334 -11.36 3.23 11.69
CA PHE A 334 -12.64 3.06 11.03
C PHE A 334 -12.57 3.83 9.72
N THR A 335 -12.64 3.11 8.61
CA THR A 335 -12.52 3.66 7.27
C THR A 335 -13.61 3.11 6.38
N ARG A 336 -13.85 3.79 5.26
CA ARG A 336 -14.76 3.34 4.22
C ARG A 336 -13.91 2.96 3.00
N LEU A 337 -14.25 1.90 2.31
CA LEU A 337 -13.58 1.51 1.09
C LEU A 337 -14.20 2.25 -0.09
N GLY A 338 -13.42 3.19 -0.64
CA GLY A 338 -13.86 4.04 -1.73
C GLY A 338 -14.87 5.11 -1.31
N ALA A 339 -15.19 5.97 -2.23
CA ALA A 339 -16.08 7.10 -2.02
C ALA A 339 -17.54 6.82 -2.42
N ALA A 340 -17.88 5.59 -2.83
CA ALA A 340 -19.23 5.23 -3.27
C ALA A 340 -20.26 5.26 -2.13
N GLU A 341 -21.50 5.66 -2.41
CA GLU A 341 -22.57 5.77 -1.40
C GLU A 341 -22.88 4.46 -0.67
N ALA A 342 -22.74 3.32 -1.35
CA ALA A 342 -22.94 1.98 -0.80
C ALA A 342 -21.65 1.35 -0.23
N GLY A 343 -20.65 2.17 0.16
CA GLY A 343 -19.36 1.66 0.63
C GLY A 343 -19.49 0.85 1.93
N TYR A 344 -18.86 -0.31 1.93
CA TYR A 344 -18.73 -1.11 3.15
C TYR A 344 -17.69 -0.46 4.07
N TYR A 345 -18.01 -0.41 5.36
CA TYR A 345 -17.06 0.02 6.37
C TYR A 345 -16.03 -1.07 6.64
N THR A 346 -14.83 -0.63 6.96
CA THR A 346 -13.71 -1.51 7.28
C THR A 346 -13.15 -1.12 8.64
N HIS A 347 -12.91 -2.13 9.46
CA HIS A 347 -12.26 -2.01 10.75
C HIS A 347 -10.81 -2.47 10.63
N VAL A 348 -9.87 -1.62 10.99
CA VAL A 348 -8.44 -1.91 10.93
C VAL A 348 -7.88 -1.88 12.33
N PHE A 349 -7.22 -2.97 12.73
CA PHE A 349 -6.52 -3.07 14.01
C PHE A 349 -5.03 -3.24 13.76
N SER A 350 -4.21 -2.51 14.49
CA SER A 350 -2.76 -2.73 14.45
C SER A 350 -2.12 -2.64 15.84
N LEU A 351 -1.13 -3.50 16.00
CA LEU A 351 -0.29 -3.60 17.19
C LEU A 351 1.14 -3.23 16.81
N LYS A 352 1.83 -2.55 17.72
CA LYS A 352 3.23 -2.20 17.55
C LYS A 352 3.98 -2.36 18.86
N PHE A 353 5.14 -3.00 18.78
CA PHE A 353 6.04 -3.21 19.90
C PHE A 353 7.41 -2.59 19.59
N LYS A 354 7.95 -1.89 20.56
CA LYS A 354 9.29 -1.30 20.55
C LYS A 354 10.14 -1.94 21.63
N LEU A 355 11.20 -2.61 21.24
CA LEU A 355 12.08 -3.33 22.14
C LEU A 355 13.44 -2.64 22.22
N SER A 356 13.85 -2.33 23.44
CA SER A 356 15.20 -1.79 23.71
C SER A 356 16.25 -2.90 23.63
N GLN A 357 17.49 -2.52 23.35
CA GLN A 357 18.60 -3.47 23.34
C GLN A 357 18.72 -4.18 24.70
N PRO A 358 18.82 -5.52 24.73
CA PRO A 358 19.09 -6.24 25.97
C PRO A 358 20.37 -5.71 26.61
N LYS A 359 20.30 -5.39 27.90
CA LYS A 359 21.53 -5.03 28.65
C LYS A 359 22.48 -6.22 28.57
N LYS A 360 23.68 -6.00 28.02
CA LYS A 360 24.75 -6.98 28.15
C LYS A 360 25.00 -7.17 29.64
N LYS A 361 24.79 -8.38 30.16
CA LYS A 361 25.22 -8.77 31.51
C LYS A 361 26.73 -8.90 31.55
#